data_475023508d43f30443ab88f38a9213ea
#
_entry.id   475023508d43f30443ab88f38a9213ea
#
_cell.length_a   1.000
_cell.length_b   1.000
_cell.length_c   1.000
_cell.angle_alpha   90.00
_cell.angle_beta   90.00
_cell.angle_gamma   90.00
#
_symmetry.space_group_name_H-M   'P 1'
#
loop_
_entity.id
_entity.type
_entity.pdbx_description
1 polymer ?
#
loop_
_entity_poly.entity_id
_entity_poly.type
_entity_poly.pdbx_seq_one_letter_code
_entity_poly.pdbx_strand_id
1 'polypeptide(L)'
;MQEANLAALLVTGPAAHNPPMYYMTGGGHLTHADLIKPCGADPILFYSPMERDEAAKTGLATKNIVDYNFKELLQQAEGDRIKAVALRYQKMLEEAGVTAGRVSVYGKEELNGIFGVLMQLQKLMPDVELVGEPGGNSVMLQAMATKDEHEIERIRKMGKVTVEVVGLTAEFLSSHQTKNGALVKADGMPLTVGDVKRKVHLWLAERDAEAPEGFIFAIGRDAGVPHSSGTDSDLIELGKTIVYDIFPCEKGGGYYYDFTRTWSLGYATDAAESIYNDVRTTYETVMGELKLNAPTSDYQERTCDLFEAQGHKTTRTDPALQEGYVHSLGHGLGLHVHEAPWFRSKEYATDKDILFPGAVMTVEPGLYYPDSRGLGCRLEDTVYVRPDGTMEILAEYPLDLVIPVKA
;
A
#
# COMPACT_ATOMS: atom_id res chain seq x y z
N MET A 1 -20.30 -0.22 10.69
CA MET A 1 -20.38 0.25 12.10
C MET A 1 -21.44 -0.50 12.88
N GLN A 2 -22.70 -0.61 12.40
CA GLN A 2 -23.77 -1.33 13.13
C GLN A 2 -23.41 -2.79 13.37
N GLU A 3 -22.98 -3.52 12.35
CA GLU A 3 -22.54 -4.93 12.46
C GLU A 3 -21.36 -5.12 13.43
N ALA A 4 -20.45 -4.15 13.49
CA ALA A 4 -19.32 -4.16 14.40
C ALA A 4 -19.68 -3.63 15.83
N ASN A 5 -20.94 -3.28 16.07
CA ASN A 5 -21.42 -2.68 17.31
C ASN A 5 -20.59 -1.45 17.75
N LEU A 6 -20.31 -0.55 16.79
CA LEU A 6 -19.57 0.70 17.03
C LEU A 6 -20.55 1.88 17.11
N ALA A 7 -20.46 2.65 18.22
CA ALA A 7 -21.19 3.90 18.40
C ALA A 7 -20.58 5.05 17.57
N ALA A 8 -19.25 5.07 17.43
CA ALA A 8 -18.56 6.06 16.62
C ALA A 8 -17.18 5.57 16.15
N LEU A 9 -16.61 6.30 15.18
CA LEU A 9 -15.19 6.28 14.83
C LEU A 9 -14.58 7.62 15.27
N LEU A 10 -13.42 7.57 15.87
CA LEU A 10 -12.52 8.70 16.12
C LEU A 10 -11.33 8.57 15.21
N VAL A 11 -11.12 9.53 14.30
CA VAL A 11 -9.97 9.55 13.40
C VAL A 11 -9.14 10.78 13.74
N THR A 12 -7.82 10.63 13.95
CA THR A 12 -6.95 11.73 14.38
C THR A 12 -5.67 11.79 13.51
N GLY A 13 -5.08 12.98 13.44
CA GLY A 13 -3.82 13.24 12.75
C GLY A 13 -3.93 14.06 11.47
N PRO A 14 -2.84 14.12 10.66
CA PRO A 14 -2.84 14.85 9.40
C PRO A 14 -3.78 14.20 8.38
N ALA A 15 -4.19 14.94 7.34
CA ALA A 15 -4.90 14.35 6.21
C ALA A 15 -3.94 13.62 5.27
N ALA A 16 -2.73 14.15 5.08
CA ALA A 16 -1.72 13.54 4.23
C ALA A 16 -1.12 12.28 4.86
N HIS A 17 -0.96 11.22 4.06
CA HIS A 17 -0.40 9.92 4.48
C HIS A 17 -1.09 9.29 5.71
N ASN A 18 -2.36 9.56 5.87
CA ASN A 18 -3.22 9.01 6.90
C ASN A 18 -4.50 8.49 6.24
N PRO A 19 -4.51 7.28 5.71
CA PRO A 19 -5.59 6.74 4.90
C PRO A 19 -6.99 6.90 5.50
N PRO A 20 -7.23 6.64 6.81
CA PRO A 20 -8.54 6.89 7.42
C PRO A 20 -8.98 8.36 7.34
N MET A 21 -8.09 9.31 7.61
CA MET A 21 -8.41 10.74 7.51
C MET A 21 -8.58 11.16 6.06
N TYR A 22 -7.70 10.68 5.17
CA TYR A 22 -7.78 10.94 3.73
C TYR A 22 -9.11 10.47 3.15
N TYR A 23 -9.53 9.24 3.46
CA TYR A 23 -10.80 8.65 3.02
C TYR A 23 -12.00 9.49 3.44
N MET A 24 -11.99 9.99 4.68
CA MET A 24 -13.09 10.77 5.25
C MET A 24 -13.13 12.22 4.75
N THR A 25 -11.98 12.81 4.36
CA THR A 25 -11.86 14.24 3.99
C THR A 25 -11.64 14.46 2.50
N GLY A 26 -11.32 13.43 1.72
CA GLY A 26 -10.87 13.54 0.33
C GLY A 26 -9.44 14.07 0.19
N GLY A 27 -8.66 14.11 1.27
CA GLY A 27 -7.31 14.67 1.34
C GLY A 27 -7.30 16.15 1.73
N GLY A 28 -6.31 16.90 1.24
CA GLY A 28 -6.13 18.32 1.54
C GLY A 28 -4.98 18.61 2.51
N HIS A 29 -4.72 19.88 2.74
CA HIS A 29 -3.61 20.33 3.58
C HIS A 29 -4.08 20.58 5.02
N LEU A 30 -4.47 19.49 5.71
CA LEU A 30 -4.74 19.49 7.14
C LEU A 30 -3.52 18.86 7.83
N THR A 31 -2.76 19.66 8.58
CA THR A 31 -1.55 19.18 9.26
C THR A 31 -1.87 18.42 10.54
N HIS A 32 -3.03 18.73 11.14
CA HIS A 32 -3.62 17.96 12.23
C HIS A 32 -5.11 18.29 12.35
N ALA A 33 -5.94 17.26 12.36
CA ALA A 33 -7.37 17.37 12.59
C ALA A 33 -7.88 16.14 13.36
N ASP A 34 -9.02 16.30 14.00
CA ASP A 34 -9.77 15.21 14.59
C ASP A 34 -11.12 15.10 13.88
N LEU A 35 -11.55 13.87 13.62
CA LEU A 35 -12.85 13.62 13.00
C LEU A 35 -13.61 12.61 13.84
N ILE A 36 -14.86 12.93 14.19
CA ILE A 36 -15.78 12.02 14.87
C ILE A 36 -16.90 11.67 13.90
N LYS A 37 -17.07 10.39 13.60
CA LYS A 37 -18.17 9.84 12.79
C LYS A 37 -19.09 9.01 13.68
N PRO A 38 -20.21 9.57 14.19
CA PRO A 38 -21.19 8.78 14.92
C PRO A 38 -21.88 7.76 14.01
N CYS A 39 -22.31 6.64 14.57
CA CYS A 39 -23.10 5.66 13.82
C CYS A 39 -24.46 6.26 13.43
N GLY A 40 -24.77 6.24 12.14
CA GLY A 40 -26.05 6.77 11.63
C GLY A 40 -26.13 8.30 11.51
N ALA A 41 -25.08 9.06 11.83
CA ALA A 41 -25.03 10.53 11.65
C ALA A 41 -23.83 10.95 10.82
N ASP A 42 -23.81 12.17 10.31
CA ASP A 42 -22.73 12.71 9.50
C ASP A 42 -21.47 12.95 10.35
N PRO A 43 -20.27 12.87 9.74
CA PRO A 43 -19.02 13.15 10.43
C PRO A 43 -18.87 14.64 10.75
N ILE A 44 -18.17 14.93 11.86
CA ILE A 44 -17.78 16.29 12.24
C ILE A 44 -16.25 16.36 12.25
N LEU A 45 -15.68 17.32 11.52
CA LEU A 45 -14.26 17.59 11.45
C LEU A 45 -13.89 18.74 12.39
N PHE A 46 -12.97 18.49 13.31
CA PHE A 46 -12.43 19.46 14.27
C PHE A 46 -11.05 19.92 13.80
N TYR A 47 -10.91 21.22 13.54
CA TYR A 47 -9.74 21.78 12.89
C TYR A 47 -9.07 22.91 13.68
N SER A 48 -7.77 23.13 13.46
CA SER A 48 -7.02 24.28 13.96
C SER A 48 -7.40 25.56 13.21
N PRO A 49 -7.45 26.74 13.86
CA PRO A 49 -7.78 28.00 13.18
C PRO A 49 -6.95 28.31 11.92
N MET A 50 -5.70 27.84 11.88
CA MET A 50 -4.82 28.03 10.72
C MET A 50 -5.26 27.27 9.48
N GLU A 51 -6.13 26.27 9.63
CA GLU A 51 -6.55 25.35 8.57
C GLU A 51 -8.04 25.51 8.21
N ARG A 52 -8.65 26.61 8.63
CA ARG A 52 -10.09 26.90 8.42
C ARG A 52 -10.51 26.69 6.97
N ASP A 53 -9.75 27.24 6.03
CA ASP A 53 -10.14 27.23 4.62
C ASP A 53 -9.92 25.84 3.99
N GLU A 54 -8.90 25.11 4.46
CA GLU A 54 -8.66 23.70 4.04
C GLU A 54 -9.73 22.78 4.62
N ALA A 55 -10.11 22.95 5.88
CA ALA A 55 -11.21 22.20 6.49
C ALA A 55 -12.54 22.45 5.75
N ALA A 56 -12.82 23.69 5.34
CA ALA A 56 -14.02 24.02 4.60
C ALA A 56 -14.11 23.35 3.21
N LYS A 57 -12.96 23.09 2.56
CA LYS A 57 -12.90 22.41 1.26
C LYS A 57 -13.34 20.94 1.32
N THR A 58 -13.30 20.31 2.51
CA THR A 58 -13.74 18.92 2.69
C THR A 58 -15.25 18.75 2.48
N GLY A 59 -16.04 19.82 2.58
CA GLY A 59 -17.51 19.78 2.54
C GLY A 59 -18.16 19.18 3.78
N LEU A 60 -17.40 18.78 4.78
CA LEU A 60 -17.91 18.23 6.03
C LEU A 60 -18.44 19.33 6.97
N ALA A 61 -19.25 18.95 7.96
CA ALA A 61 -19.51 19.80 9.11
C ALA A 61 -18.22 20.03 9.88
N THR A 62 -17.87 21.29 10.14
CA THR A 62 -16.58 21.64 10.75
C THR A 62 -16.73 22.40 12.05
N LYS A 63 -15.82 22.18 12.99
CA LYS A 63 -15.74 22.87 14.29
C LYS A 63 -14.33 23.34 14.56
N ASN A 64 -14.21 24.56 15.11
CA ASN A 64 -12.90 25.09 15.48
C ASN A 64 -12.51 24.60 16.89
N ILE A 65 -11.33 23.98 17.03
CA ILE A 65 -10.86 23.48 18.35
C ILE A 65 -10.66 24.58 19.39
N VAL A 66 -10.54 25.85 18.99
CA VAL A 66 -10.42 27.00 19.89
C VAL A 66 -11.71 27.21 20.69
N ASP A 67 -12.87 26.83 20.19
CA ASP A 67 -14.15 26.95 20.86
C ASP A 67 -14.20 26.17 22.19
N TYR A 68 -13.30 25.19 22.36
CA TYR A 68 -13.16 24.41 23.60
C TYR A 68 -12.28 25.05 24.66
N ASN A 69 -11.78 26.29 24.46
CA ASN A 69 -10.99 27.07 25.42
C ASN A 69 -9.92 26.24 26.17
N PHE A 70 -8.86 25.84 25.47
CA PHE A 70 -7.82 24.97 26.01
C PHE A 70 -7.21 25.46 27.33
N LYS A 71 -7.18 26.79 27.54
CA LYS A 71 -6.67 27.38 28.79
C LYS A 71 -7.54 26.98 29.99
N GLU A 72 -8.85 27.00 29.83
CA GLU A 72 -9.79 26.54 30.89
C GLU A 72 -9.66 25.03 31.11
N LEU A 73 -9.53 24.23 30.04
CA LEU A 73 -9.32 22.79 30.15
C LEU A 73 -8.01 22.48 30.89
N LEU A 74 -6.95 23.24 30.64
CA LEU A 74 -5.68 23.07 31.34
C LEU A 74 -5.78 23.43 32.83
N GLN A 75 -6.58 24.45 33.19
CA GLN A 75 -6.87 24.78 34.58
C GLN A 75 -7.68 23.67 35.27
N GLN A 76 -8.71 23.13 34.61
CA GLN A 76 -9.47 21.99 35.11
C GLN A 76 -8.64 20.72 35.30
N ALA A 77 -7.62 20.57 34.44
CA ALA A 77 -6.65 19.47 34.51
C ALA A 77 -5.50 19.73 35.52
N GLU A 78 -5.52 20.84 36.28
CA GLU A 78 -4.46 21.21 37.24
C GLU A 78 -3.07 21.31 36.61
N GLY A 79 -3.02 21.74 35.33
CA GLY A 79 -1.78 21.87 34.53
C GLY A 79 -1.35 20.61 33.79
N ASP A 80 -2.06 19.48 33.98
CA ASP A 80 -1.80 18.24 33.20
C ASP A 80 -2.30 18.39 31.76
N ARG A 81 -1.37 18.49 30.80
CA ARG A 81 -1.70 18.66 29.37
C ARG A 81 -2.36 17.43 28.76
N ILE A 82 -1.99 16.22 29.18
CA ILE A 82 -2.59 14.97 28.70
C ILE A 82 -4.07 14.93 29.11
N LYS A 83 -4.35 15.22 30.39
CA LYS A 83 -5.73 15.29 30.90
C LYS A 83 -6.53 16.42 30.24
N ALA A 84 -5.90 17.59 29.97
CA ALA A 84 -6.57 18.70 29.28
C ALA A 84 -6.97 18.36 27.85
N VAL A 85 -6.13 17.64 27.09
CA VAL A 85 -6.47 17.14 25.76
C VAL A 85 -7.58 16.09 25.85
N ALA A 86 -7.52 15.18 26.80
CA ALA A 86 -8.59 14.18 27.02
C ALA A 86 -9.94 14.84 27.34
N LEU A 87 -9.96 15.91 28.17
CA LEU A 87 -11.17 16.71 28.43
C LEU A 87 -11.71 17.37 27.15
N ARG A 88 -10.84 17.80 26.23
CA ARG A 88 -11.27 18.32 24.93
C ARG A 88 -11.93 17.21 24.11
N TYR A 89 -11.35 16.03 24.00
CA TYR A 89 -11.97 14.89 23.31
C TYR A 89 -13.30 14.48 23.93
N GLN A 90 -13.42 14.50 25.26
CA GLN A 90 -14.71 14.27 25.93
C GLN A 90 -15.77 15.24 25.40
N LYS A 91 -15.49 16.56 25.41
CA LYS A 91 -16.43 17.57 24.91
C LYS A 91 -16.76 17.38 23.43
N MET A 92 -15.78 17.02 22.59
CA MET A 92 -15.99 16.77 21.18
C MET A 92 -16.90 15.55 20.95
N LEU A 93 -16.71 14.46 21.70
CA LEU A 93 -17.57 13.27 21.65
C LEU A 93 -19.00 13.58 22.15
N GLU A 94 -19.15 14.30 23.28
CA GLU A 94 -20.43 14.73 23.81
C GLU A 94 -21.19 15.62 22.79
N GLU A 95 -20.51 16.57 22.14
CA GLU A 95 -21.10 17.44 21.10
C GLU A 95 -21.50 16.64 19.85
N ALA A 96 -20.76 15.60 19.51
CA ALA A 96 -21.11 14.67 18.44
C ALA A 96 -22.23 13.67 18.84
N GLY A 97 -22.76 13.76 20.07
CA GLY A 97 -23.80 12.88 20.58
C GLY A 97 -23.32 11.50 21.01
N VAL A 98 -22.00 11.33 21.22
CA VAL A 98 -21.37 10.05 21.59
C VAL A 98 -21.04 10.08 23.09
N THR A 99 -21.96 9.60 23.92
CA THR A 99 -21.81 9.57 25.37
C THR A 99 -21.65 8.17 25.95
N ALA A 100 -21.89 7.13 25.17
CA ALA A 100 -21.76 5.73 25.55
C ALA A 100 -21.50 4.83 24.32
N GLY A 101 -21.03 3.61 24.58
CA GLY A 101 -20.81 2.58 23.57
C GLY A 101 -19.37 2.53 23.06
N ARG A 102 -19.13 1.68 22.07
CA ARG A 102 -17.78 1.40 21.56
C ARG A 102 -17.36 2.43 20.52
N VAL A 103 -16.19 3.03 20.71
CA VAL A 103 -15.57 4.01 19.80
C VAL A 103 -14.26 3.43 19.28
N SER A 104 -14.21 3.16 17.98
CA SER A 104 -12.97 2.69 17.35
C SER A 104 -12.08 3.87 16.97
N VAL A 105 -10.77 3.76 17.26
CA VAL A 105 -9.81 4.85 17.10
C VAL A 105 -8.88 4.54 15.94
N TYR A 106 -8.77 5.50 15.02
CA TYR A 106 -7.93 5.42 13.81
C TYR A 106 -7.05 6.66 13.67
N GLY A 107 -6.09 6.57 12.77
CA GLY A 107 -5.29 7.71 12.36
C GLY A 107 -3.79 7.48 12.50
N LYS A 108 -3.04 8.56 12.31
CA LYS A 108 -1.57 8.55 12.36
C LYS A 108 -1.08 9.59 13.35
N GLU A 109 -0.69 9.12 14.52
CA GLU A 109 -0.23 9.95 15.63
C GLU A 109 1.04 9.38 16.26
N GLU A 110 1.78 10.24 16.96
CA GLU A 110 2.87 9.78 17.80
C GLU A 110 2.30 8.99 18.99
N LEU A 111 2.66 7.70 19.06
CA LEU A 111 2.02 6.74 19.96
C LEU A 111 2.09 7.13 21.44
N ASN A 112 3.24 7.64 21.92
CA ASN A 112 3.43 7.93 23.34
C ASN A 112 2.46 9.03 23.84
N GLY A 113 2.28 10.09 23.04
CA GLY A 113 1.38 11.19 23.36
C GLY A 113 -0.07 10.76 23.33
N ILE A 114 -0.51 10.20 22.21
CA ILE A 114 -1.93 9.83 22.02
C ILE A 114 -2.36 8.70 22.97
N PHE A 115 -1.50 7.73 23.27
CA PHE A 115 -1.80 6.66 24.21
C PHE A 115 -2.18 7.20 25.60
N GLY A 116 -1.39 8.16 26.12
CA GLY A 116 -1.70 8.82 27.39
C GLY A 116 -3.05 9.53 27.39
N VAL A 117 -3.37 10.22 26.28
CA VAL A 117 -4.66 10.92 26.10
C VAL A 117 -5.82 9.94 26.09
N LEU A 118 -5.73 8.85 25.30
CA LEU A 118 -6.78 7.84 25.21
C LEU A 118 -7.03 7.15 26.55
N MET A 119 -5.98 6.85 27.30
CA MET A 119 -6.09 6.28 28.66
C MET A 119 -6.79 7.22 29.66
N GLN A 120 -6.58 8.53 29.52
CA GLN A 120 -7.30 9.51 30.34
C GLN A 120 -8.75 9.69 29.87
N LEU A 121 -8.98 9.73 28.56
CA LEU A 121 -10.33 9.80 27.97
C LEU A 121 -11.20 8.63 28.45
N GLN A 122 -10.66 7.41 28.44
CA GLN A 122 -11.36 6.22 28.95
C GLN A 122 -11.79 6.36 30.43
N LYS A 123 -10.98 7.03 31.26
CA LYS A 123 -11.34 7.29 32.65
C LYS A 123 -12.40 8.39 32.79
N LEU A 124 -12.37 9.41 31.92
CA LEU A 124 -13.34 10.51 31.95
C LEU A 124 -14.70 10.09 31.40
N MET A 125 -14.75 9.09 30.53
CA MET A 125 -15.96 8.59 29.88
C MET A 125 -16.12 7.07 30.14
N PRO A 126 -16.52 6.63 31.33
CA PRO A 126 -16.58 5.21 31.69
C PRO A 126 -17.64 4.43 30.89
N ASP A 127 -18.66 5.09 30.34
CA ASP A 127 -19.70 4.49 29.51
C ASP A 127 -19.30 4.40 28.04
N VAL A 128 -18.17 5.01 27.63
CA VAL A 128 -17.54 4.87 26.33
C VAL A 128 -16.41 3.86 26.44
N GLU A 129 -16.41 2.84 25.57
CA GLU A 129 -15.32 1.88 25.44
C GLU A 129 -14.47 2.25 24.23
N LEU A 130 -13.23 2.70 24.46
CA LEU A 130 -12.26 2.91 23.36
C LEU A 130 -11.70 1.57 22.91
N VAL A 131 -11.83 1.27 21.62
CA VAL A 131 -11.45 -0.02 21.06
C VAL A 131 -10.51 0.10 19.87
N GLY A 132 -9.64 -0.91 19.72
CA GLY A 132 -9.00 -1.24 18.44
C GLY A 132 -9.77 -2.37 17.77
N GLU A 133 -9.65 -2.46 16.46
CA GLU A 133 -10.23 -3.56 15.69
C GLU A 133 -9.10 -4.48 15.18
N PRO A 134 -9.39 -5.78 14.92
CA PRO A 134 -8.39 -6.69 14.41
C PRO A 134 -7.80 -6.18 13.08
N GLY A 135 -6.48 -6.24 12.98
CA GLY A 135 -5.76 -5.85 11.77
C GLY A 135 -6.26 -6.60 10.53
N GLY A 136 -6.43 -5.89 9.43
CA GLY A 136 -6.87 -6.45 8.14
C GLY A 136 -8.38 -6.59 7.96
N ASN A 137 -9.23 -6.34 9.00
CA ASN A 137 -10.70 -6.46 8.92
C ASN A 137 -11.43 -5.35 9.70
N SER A 138 -10.81 -4.20 9.90
CA SER A 138 -11.47 -3.07 10.55
C SER A 138 -12.59 -2.47 9.68
N VAL A 139 -13.54 -1.79 10.31
CA VAL A 139 -14.65 -1.11 9.60
C VAL A 139 -14.10 -0.14 8.56
N MET A 140 -13.03 0.58 8.88
CA MET A 140 -12.42 1.53 7.95
C MET A 140 -11.79 0.83 6.73
N LEU A 141 -11.02 -0.24 6.94
CA LEU A 141 -10.43 -1.03 5.85
C LEU A 141 -11.50 -1.66 4.97
N GLN A 142 -12.60 -2.15 5.56
CA GLN A 142 -13.73 -2.69 4.78
C GLN A 142 -14.42 -1.60 3.95
N ALA A 143 -14.56 -0.38 4.48
CA ALA A 143 -15.12 0.73 3.73
C ALA A 143 -14.23 1.15 2.56
N MET A 144 -12.91 1.17 2.75
CA MET A 144 -11.92 1.51 1.72
C MET A 144 -11.73 0.41 0.67
N ALA A 145 -12.01 -0.85 1.01
CA ALA A 145 -11.77 -2.00 0.12
C ALA A 145 -12.59 -1.96 -1.17
N THR A 146 -13.81 -1.41 -1.13
CA THR A 146 -14.66 -1.22 -2.32
C THR A 146 -14.49 0.18 -2.86
N LYS A 147 -14.04 0.30 -4.10
CA LYS A 147 -13.79 1.57 -4.78
C LYS A 147 -14.97 1.96 -5.65
N ASP A 148 -15.35 3.23 -5.60
CA ASP A 148 -16.28 3.82 -6.56
C ASP A 148 -15.55 4.18 -7.88
N GLU A 149 -16.32 4.63 -8.88
CA GLU A 149 -15.76 4.97 -10.20
C GLU A 149 -14.75 6.12 -10.14
N HIS A 150 -14.92 7.08 -9.24
CA HIS A 150 -14.00 8.19 -9.07
C HIS A 150 -12.66 7.71 -8.47
N GLU A 151 -12.71 6.83 -7.49
CA GLU A 151 -11.53 6.21 -6.89
C GLU A 151 -10.77 5.33 -7.91
N ILE A 152 -11.50 4.53 -8.70
CA ILE A 152 -10.93 3.70 -9.78
C ILE A 152 -10.23 4.57 -10.82
N GLU A 153 -10.81 5.70 -11.23
CA GLU A 153 -10.14 6.57 -12.20
C GLU A 153 -8.85 7.20 -11.66
N ARG A 154 -8.79 7.49 -10.37
CA ARG A 154 -7.57 7.96 -9.70
C ARG A 154 -6.49 6.87 -9.68
N ILE A 155 -6.85 5.63 -9.32
CA ILE A 155 -5.93 4.49 -9.34
C ILE A 155 -5.44 4.23 -10.78
N ARG A 156 -6.34 4.28 -11.79
CA ARG A 156 -5.99 4.13 -13.21
C ARG A 156 -5.01 5.22 -13.67
N LYS A 157 -5.22 6.46 -13.24
CA LYS A 157 -4.30 7.57 -13.53
C LYS A 157 -2.92 7.30 -12.91
N MET A 158 -2.87 6.84 -11.66
CA MET A 158 -1.61 6.46 -11.01
C MET A 158 -0.95 5.29 -11.73
N GLY A 159 -1.71 4.31 -12.20
CA GLY A 159 -1.21 3.21 -13.02
C GLY A 159 -0.53 3.71 -14.32
N LYS A 160 -1.14 4.65 -15.01
CA LYS A 160 -0.53 5.28 -16.21
C LYS A 160 0.80 5.96 -15.88
N VAL A 161 0.86 6.71 -14.77
CA VAL A 161 2.11 7.33 -14.30
C VAL A 161 3.16 6.28 -13.99
N THR A 162 2.77 5.20 -13.32
CA THR A 162 3.67 4.11 -12.93
C THR A 162 4.28 3.44 -14.15
N VAL A 163 3.47 2.97 -15.11
CA VAL A 163 3.99 2.29 -16.32
C VAL A 163 4.80 3.24 -17.22
N GLU A 164 4.48 4.54 -17.22
CA GLU A 164 5.32 5.54 -17.91
C GLU A 164 6.71 5.65 -17.27
N VAL A 165 6.80 5.71 -15.94
CA VAL A 165 8.09 5.75 -15.21
C VAL A 165 8.87 4.46 -15.39
N VAL A 166 8.18 3.31 -15.42
CA VAL A 166 8.78 2.01 -15.74
C VAL A 166 9.37 2.03 -17.16
N GLY A 167 8.63 2.56 -18.15
CA GLY A 167 9.11 2.74 -19.52
C GLY A 167 10.35 3.64 -19.61
N LEU A 168 10.31 4.80 -18.93
CA LEU A 168 11.46 5.70 -18.84
C LEU A 168 12.67 5.03 -18.20
N THR A 169 12.46 4.15 -17.23
CA THR A 169 13.53 3.38 -16.60
C THR A 169 14.15 2.40 -17.60
N ALA A 170 13.36 1.66 -18.37
CA ALA A 170 13.84 0.76 -19.41
C ALA A 170 14.62 1.52 -20.50
N GLU A 171 14.10 2.66 -20.97
CA GLU A 171 14.78 3.53 -21.94
C GLU A 171 16.10 4.09 -21.39
N PHE A 172 16.11 4.52 -20.13
CA PHE A 172 17.31 5.01 -19.46
C PHE A 172 18.39 3.93 -19.43
N LEU A 173 18.06 2.70 -19.00
CA LEU A 173 18.99 1.57 -18.98
C LEU A 173 19.49 1.25 -20.39
N SER A 174 18.60 1.14 -21.37
CA SER A 174 18.94 0.85 -22.78
C SER A 174 19.80 1.92 -23.43
N SER A 175 19.77 3.16 -22.95
CA SER A 175 20.53 4.29 -23.49
C SER A 175 22.03 4.25 -23.15
N HIS A 176 22.41 3.49 -22.11
CA HIS A 176 23.79 3.41 -21.63
C HIS A 176 24.64 2.43 -22.46
N GLN A 177 25.94 2.73 -22.54
CA GLN A 177 26.92 1.81 -23.13
C GLN A 177 27.31 0.75 -22.10
N THR A 178 27.88 -0.35 -22.62
CA THR A 178 28.38 -1.45 -21.80
C THR A 178 29.89 -1.43 -21.71
N LYS A 179 30.46 -1.73 -20.56
CA LYS A 179 31.89 -1.93 -20.33
C LYS A 179 32.11 -2.95 -19.22
N ASN A 180 32.95 -3.95 -19.50
CA ASN A 180 33.27 -5.01 -18.52
C ASN A 180 32.02 -5.71 -17.92
N GLY A 181 30.97 -5.92 -18.75
CA GLY A 181 29.75 -6.62 -18.33
C GLY A 181 28.76 -5.79 -17.52
N ALA A 182 28.97 -4.48 -17.39
CA ALA A 182 28.06 -3.56 -16.69
C ALA A 182 27.75 -2.32 -17.53
N LEU A 183 26.64 -1.63 -17.23
CA LEU A 183 26.31 -0.34 -17.82
C LEU A 183 27.23 0.75 -17.27
N VAL A 184 27.60 1.72 -18.14
CA VAL A 184 28.44 2.86 -17.77
C VAL A 184 27.80 4.19 -18.13
N LYS A 185 28.03 5.18 -17.27
CA LYS A 185 27.63 6.57 -17.48
C LYS A 185 28.51 7.26 -18.52
N ALA A 186 28.14 8.45 -18.99
CA ALA A 186 28.86 9.22 -20.00
C ALA A 186 30.31 9.56 -19.61
N ASP A 187 30.59 9.65 -18.30
CA ASP A 187 31.95 9.86 -17.76
C ASP A 187 32.79 8.56 -17.66
N GLY A 188 32.23 7.43 -18.07
CA GLY A 188 32.86 6.11 -18.03
C GLY A 188 32.79 5.41 -16.67
N MET A 189 32.19 6.02 -15.64
CA MET A 189 31.95 5.38 -14.36
C MET A 189 30.79 4.39 -14.46
N PRO A 190 30.81 3.27 -13.71
CA PRO A 190 29.71 2.33 -13.70
C PRO A 190 28.40 2.99 -13.28
N LEU A 191 27.30 2.56 -13.91
CA LEU A 191 25.95 2.90 -13.48
C LEU A 191 25.57 2.01 -12.28
N THR A 192 24.95 2.59 -11.25
CA THR A 192 24.58 1.88 -10.03
C THR A 192 23.07 1.87 -9.79
N VAL A 193 22.61 0.97 -8.94
CA VAL A 193 21.21 0.91 -8.46
C VAL A 193 20.77 2.27 -7.91
N GLY A 194 21.60 2.94 -7.10
CA GLY A 194 21.31 4.26 -6.57
C GLY A 194 21.19 5.35 -7.63
N ASP A 195 21.93 5.24 -8.77
CA ASP A 195 21.76 6.17 -9.89
C ASP A 195 20.37 6.02 -10.53
N VAL A 196 19.89 4.76 -10.69
CA VAL A 196 18.56 4.47 -11.24
C VAL A 196 17.48 4.96 -10.29
N LYS A 197 17.56 4.62 -9.00
CA LYS A 197 16.59 5.04 -7.98
C LYS A 197 16.41 6.56 -7.93
N ARG A 198 17.50 7.33 -8.01
CA ARG A 198 17.44 8.80 -8.07
C ARG A 198 16.65 9.29 -9.28
N LYS A 199 16.80 8.64 -10.44
CA LYS A 199 16.04 8.99 -11.65
C LYS A 199 14.56 8.69 -11.49
N VAL A 200 14.21 7.52 -10.95
CA VAL A 200 12.82 7.12 -10.70
C VAL A 200 12.13 8.13 -9.77
N HIS A 201 12.75 8.49 -8.64
CA HIS A 201 12.19 9.51 -7.75
C HIS A 201 11.95 10.86 -8.45
N LEU A 202 12.87 11.29 -9.31
CA LEU A 202 12.72 12.53 -10.06
C LEU A 202 11.53 12.45 -11.03
N TRP A 203 11.40 11.36 -11.79
CA TRP A 203 10.30 11.16 -12.74
C TRP A 203 8.93 11.06 -12.07
N LEU A 204 8.85 10.43 -10.89
CA LEU A 204 7.62 10.42 -10.07
C LEU A 204 7.26 11.86 -9.64
N ALA A 205 8.23 12.61 -9.11
CA ALA A 205 7.98 13.98 -8.66
C ALA A 205 7.53 14.92 -9.79
N GLU A 206 8.07 14.76 -11.01
CA GLU A 206 7.65 15.50 -12.22
C GLU A 206 6.20 15.20 -12.64
N ARG A 207 5.60 14.12 -12.11
CA ARG A 207 4.24 13.66 -12.41
C ARG A 207 3.28 13.79 -11.23
N ASP A 208 3.62 14.60 -10.22
CA ASP A 208 2.85 14.75 -8.98
C ASP A 208 2.57 13.39 -8.28
N ALA A 209 3.53 12.47 -8.38
CA ALA A 209 3.54 11.18 -7.70
C ALA A 209 4.71 11.11 -6.71
N GLU A 210 4.58 10.26 -5.71
CA GLU A 210 5.61 10.03 -4.71
C GLU A 210 5.67 8.57 -4.29
N ALA A 211 6.80 8.14 -3.74
CA ALA A 211 7.01 6.80 -3.21
C ALA A 211 7.41 6.90 -1.73
N PRO A 212 6.45 7.15 -0.82
CA PRO A 212 6.74 7.39 0.60
C PRO A 212 7.28 6.15 1.31
N GLU A 213 6.94 4.96 0.83
CA GLU A 213 7.43 3.68 1.35
C GLU A 213 8.65 3.17 0.57
N GLY A 214 9.14 3.97 -0.40
CA GLY A 214 10.20 3.58 -1.31
C GLY A 214 9.68 2.74 -2.49
N PHE A 215 10.57 1.96 -3.08
CA PHE A 215 10.31 0.94 -4.11
C PHE A 215 11.52 -0.01 -4.19
N ILE A 216 11.34 -1.14 -4.83
CA ILE A 216 12.38 -2.16 -5.04
C ILE A 216 12.99 -1.96 -6.43
N PHE A 217 14.31 -1.82 -6.48
CA PHE A 217 15.11 -1.97 -7.69
C PHE A 217 16.33 -2.79 -7.30
N ALA A 218 16.19 -4.10 -7.32
CA ALA A 218 17.15 -5.06 -6.80
C ALA A 218 17.73 -5.92 -7.92
N ILE A 219 19.05 -6.14 -7.91
CA ILE A 219 19.77 -6.88 -8.97
C ILE A 219 20.50 -8.11 -8.42
N GLY A 220 20.53 -9.18 -9.18
CA GLY A 220 21.29 -10.39 -8.85
C GLY A 220 20.80 -11.07 -7.57
N ARG A 221 21.69 -11.23 -6.58
CA ARG A 221 21.33 -11.85 -5.29
C ARG A 221 20.18 -11.11 -4.59
N ASP A 222 20.22 -9.77 -4.58
CA ASP A 222 19.21 -8.95 -3.94
C ASP A 222 17.83 -9.09 -4.62
N ALA A 223 17.77 -9.32 -5.93
CA ALA A 223 16.55 -9.67 -6.64
C ALA A 223 15.91 -10.99 -6.14
N GLY A 224 16.73 -11.87 -5.55
CA GLY A 224 16.28 -13.11 -4.91
C GLY A 224 15.74 -12.94 -3.49
N VAL A 225 15.69 -11.73 -2.95
CA VAL A 225 15.13 -11.44 -1.61
C VAL A 225 13.89 -10.57 -1.79
N PRO A 226 12.66 -11.06 -1.51
CA PRO A 226 11.40 -10.41 -1.90
C PRO A 226 11.28 -8.92 -1.58
N HIS A 227 11.73 -8.52 -0.38
CA HIS A 227 11.65 -7.13 0.10
C HIS A 227 13.00 -6.41 0.14
N SER A 228 14.02 -6.94 -0.55
CA SER A 228 15.27 -6.17 -0.72
C SER A 228 15.04 -5.00 -1.64
N SER A 229 15.20 -3.79 -1.13
CA SER A 229 15.12 -2.59 -1.99
C SER A 229 16.27 -2.50 -2.99
N GLY A 230 17.28 -3.37 -2.90
CA GLY A 230 18.54 -3.32 -3.64
C GLY A 230 19.57 -2.39 -2.98
N THR A 231 20.83 -2.75 -3.12
CA THR A 231 21.97 -2.02 -2.57
C THR A 231 22.41 -0.90 -3.51
N ASP A 232 22.38 0.35 -3.09
CA ASP A 232 22.62 1.52 -3.95
C ASP A 232 23.99 1.52 -4.66
N SER A 233 25.01 0.88 -4.08
CA SER A 233 26.33 0.74 -4.69
C SER A 233 26.45 -0.37 -5.73
N ASP A 234 25.46 -1.25 -5.84
CA ASP A 234 25.49 -2.36 -6.78
C ASP A 234 25.50 -1.86 -8.22
N LEU A 235 26.31 -2.53 -9.03
CA LEU A 235 26.44 -2.19 -10.44
C LEU A 235 25.27 -2.76 -11.24
N ILE A 236 24.87 -2.05 -12.26
CA ILE A 236 23.89 -2.53 -13.24
C ILE A 236 24.58 -3.45 -14.22
N GLU A 237 24.59 -4.75 -13.92
CA GLU A 237 25.31 -5.78 -14.66
C GLU A 237 24.42 -6.49 -15.68
N LEU A 238 25.02 -6.93 -16.79
CA LEU A 238 24.35 -7.69 -17.84
C LEU A 238 24.04 -9.12 -17.38
N GLY A 239 22.94 -9.69 -17.87
CA GLY A 239 22.58 -11.09 -17.65
C GLY A 239 22.10 -11.43 -16.24
N LYS A 240 22.11 -10.48 -15.31
CA LYS A 240 21.52 -10.64 -13.96
C LYS A 240 20.05 -10.24 -13.96
N THR A 241 19.23 -10.93 -13.17
CA THR A 241 17.83 -10.52 -12.96
C THR A 241 17.76 -9.23 -12.15
N ILE A 242 16.88 -8.35 -12.55
CA ILE A 242 16.48 -7.13 -11.82
C ILE A 242 15.00 -7.29 -11.50
N VAL A 243 14.65 -7.31 -10.22
CA VAL A 243 13.26 -7.15 -9.79
C VAL A 243 13.03 -5.66 -9.57
N TYR A 244 12.16 -5.08 -10.39
CA TYR A 244 11.72 -3.70 -10.31
C TYR A 244 10.26 -3.68 -9.91
N ASP A 245 10.02 -3.39 -8.63
CA ASP A 245 8.72 -3.33 -8.00
C ASP A 245 8.51 -1.91 -7.48
N ILE A 246 7.45 -1.25 -8.00
CA ILE A 246 7.23 0.16 -7.81
C ILE A 246 5.76 0.43 -7.43
N PHE A 247 5.55 0.99 -6.23
CA PHE A 247 4.26 1.26 -5.62
C PHE A 247 4.09 2.75 -5.25
N PRO A 248 4.10 3.66 -6.24
CA PRO A 248 3.89 5.07 -5.98
C PRO A 248 2.44 5.38 -5.64
N CYS A 249 2.24 6.52 -4.97
CA CYS A 249 0.92 7.08 -4.74
C CYS A 249 0.82 8.51 -5.27
N GLU A 250 -0.40 9.02 -5.30
CA GLU A 250 -0.65 10.44 -5.53
C GLU A 250 0.04 11.29 -4.45
N LYS A 251 0.56 12.44 -4.83
CA LYS A 251 1.21 13.37 -3.90
C LYS A 251 0.28 13.75 -2.73
N GLY A 252 0.81 13.63 -1.52
CA GLY A 252 0.07 13.85 -0.27
C GLY A 252 -0.58 12.61 0.30
N GLY A 253 -0.28 11.41 -0.22
CA GLY A 253 -0.72 10.12 0.33
C GLY A 253 -2.11 9.70 -0.13
N GLY A 254 -2.45 9.98 -1.38
CA GLY A 254 -3.66 9.49 -2.03
C GLY A 254 -3.58 8.04 -2.49
N TYR A 255 -4.23 7.71 -3.60
CA TYR A 255 -4.30 6.34 -4.08
C TYR A 255 -2.96 5.85 -4.60
N TYR A 256 -2.62 4.61 -4.24
CA TYR A 256 -1.48 3.86 -4.73
C TYR A 256 -1.76 3.16 -6.05
N TYR A 257 -0.70 2.76 -6.73
CA TYR A 257 -0.68 1.75 -7.78
C TYR A 257 0.54 0.87 -7.57
N ASP A 258 0.38 -0.45 -7.71
CA ASP A 258 1.45 -1.41 -7.48
C ASP A 258 1.76 -2.22 -8.73
N PHE A 259 3.05 -2.43 -8.99
CA PHE A 259 3.49 -2.98 -10.26
C PHE A 259 4.91 -3.54 -10.21
N THR A 260 5.09 -4.77 -10.66
CA THR A 260 6.42 -5.39 -10.76
C THR A 260 6.70 -5.94 -12.15
N ARG A 261 7.91 -5.70 -12.64
CA ARG A 261 8.52 -6.45 -13.74
C ARG A 261 9.90 -6.96 -13.35
N THR A 262 10.24 -8.11 -13.91
CA THR A 262 11.60 -8.66 -13.82
C THR A 262 12.29 -8.51 -15.16
N TRP A 263 13.49 -7.94 -15.13
CA TRP A 263 14.31 -7.71 -16.30
C TRP A 263 15.68 -8.38 -16.22
N SER A 264 16.28 -8.64 -17.37
CA SER A 264 17.69 -8.98 -17.55
C SER A 264 18.25 -8.13 -18.70
N LEU A 265 19.38 -7.48 -18.50
CA LEU A 265 19.91 -6.55 -19.50
C LEU A 265 20.82 -7.28 -20.50
N GLY A 266 20.59 -7.00 -21.80
CA GLY A 266 21.36 -7.53 -22.91
C GLY A 266 21.06 -8.99 -23.24
N TYR A 267 21.04 -9.86 -22.25
CA TYR A 267 20.70 -11.28 -22.36
C TYR A 267 20.18 -11.83 -21.04
N ALA A 268 19.48 -12.94 -21.08
CA ALA A 268 19.14 -13.71 -19.88
C ALA A 268 19.97 -15.01 -19.85
N THR A 269 20.30 -15.49 -18.65
CA THR A 269 20.90 -16.82 -18.47
C THR A 269 19.80 -17.89 -18.53
N ASP A 270 20.15 -19.15 -18.84
CA ASP A 270 19.21 -20.27 -18.86
C ASP A 270 18.44 -20.38 -17.52
N ALA A 271 19.11 -20.12 -16.41
CA ALA A 271 18.49 -20.14 -15.07
C ALA A 271 17.48 -19.00 -14.89
N ALA A 272 17.76 -17.80 -15.40
CA ALA A 272 16.85 -16.66 -15.35
C ALA A 272 15.63 -16.89 -16.28
N GLU A 273 15.86 -17.39 -17.49
CA GLU A 273 14.79 -17.75 -18.43
C GLU A 273 13.87 -18.83 -17.85
N SER A 274 14.45 -19.85 -17.22
CA SER A 274 13.68 -20.94 -16.62
C SER A 274 12.71 -20.42 -15.55
N ILE A 275 13.19 -19.69 -14.53
CA ILE A 275 12.31 -19.19 -13.47
C ILE A 275 11.33 -18.14 -13.98
N TYR A 276 11.75 -17.32 -14.95
CA TYR A 276 10.86 -16.34 -15.57
C TYR A 276 9.68 -17.02 -16.28
N ASN A 277 9.93 -18.07 -17.05
CA ASN A 277 8.88 -18.82 -17.74
C ASN A 277 7.93 -19.52 -16.74
N ASP A 278 8.45 -20.04 -15.63
CA ASP A 278 7.66 -20.66 -14.58
C ASP A 278 6.74 -19.64 -13.89
N VAL A 279 7.27 -18.46 -13.54
CA VAL A 279 6.50 -17.36 -12.95
C VAL A 279 5.47 -16.82 -13.96
N ARG A 280 5.87 -16.61 -15.23
CA ARG A 280 4.98 -16.12 -16.27
C ARG A 280 3.83 -17.09 -16.54
N THR A 281 4.11 -18.38 -16.64
CA THR A 281 3.09 -19.41 -16.82
C THR A 281 2.10 -19.44 -15.68
N THR A 282 2.59 -19.32 -14.43
CA THR A 282 1.76 -19.24 -13.24
C THR A 282 0.91 -17.96 -13.24
N TYR A 283 1.51 -16.81 -13.53
CA TYR A 283 0.82 -15.52 -13.64
C TYR A 283 -0.31 -15.57 -14.68
N GLU A 284 -0.02 -15.99 -15.93
CA GLU A 284 -1.00 -16.05 -17.02
C GLU A 284 -2.13 -17.03 -16.68
N THR A 285 -1.82 -18.17 -16.04
CA THR A 285 -2.81 -19.17 -15.63
C THR A 285 -3.75 -18.60 -14.58
N VAL A 286 -3.21 -18.03 -13.50
CA VAL A 286 -4.02 -17.47 -12.41
C VAL A 286 -4.86 -16.31 -12.91
N MET A 287 -4.30 -15.38 -13.69
CA MET A 287 -5.04 -14.26 -14.29
C MET A 287 -6.22 -14.74 -15.14
N GLY A 288 -6.05 -15.81 -15.91
CA GLY A 288 -7.13 -16.41 -16.72
C GLY A 288 -8.20 -17.14 -15.91
N GLU A 289 -7.91 -17.54 -14.67
CA GLU A 289 -8.81 -18.26 -13.78
C GLU A 289 -9.62 -17.35 -12.83
N LEU A 290 -9.27 -16.05 -12.70
CA LEU A 290 -9.93 -15.11 -11.78
C LEU A 290 -11.43 -14.99 -12.05
N LYS A 291 -12.26 -15.07 -11.00
CA LYS A 291 -13.71 -15.01 -11.09
C LYS A 291 -14.34 -14.20 -9.95
N LEU A 292 -15.37 -13.44 -10.28
CA LEU A 292 -16.17 -12.73 -9.30
C LEU A 292 -16.69 -13.67 -8.20
N ASN A 293 -16.66 -13.18 -6.96
CA ASN A 293 -17.10 -13.88 -5.74
C ASN A 293 -16.31 -15.15 -5.39
N ALA A 294 -15.22 -15.45 -6.08
CA ALA A 294 -14.37 -16.56 -5.72
C ALA A 294 -13.51 -16.22 -4.48
N PRO A 295 -13.26 -17.20 -3.59
CA PRO A 295 -12.33 -16.99 -2.47
C PRO A 295 -10.91 -16.73 -2.97
N THR A 296 -10.26 -15.71 -2.44
CA THR A 296 -8.87 -15.37 -2.80
C THR A 296 -7.89 -16.47 -2.38
N SER A 297 -8.23 -17.20 -1.31
CA SER A 297 -7.45 -18.37 -0.86
C SER A 297 -7.38 -19.50 -1.89
N ASP A 298 -8.38 -19.64 -2.76
CA ASP A 298 -8.33 -20.67 -3.82
C ASP A 298 -7.21 -20.33 -4.83
N TYR A 299 -6.97 -19.06 -5.11
CA TYR A 299 -5.88 -18.62 -6.00
C TYR A 299 -4.52 -18.74 -5.34
N GLN A 300 -4.43 -18.47 -4.02
CA GLN A 300 -3.20 -18.73 -3.25
C GLN A 300 -2.82 -20.23 -3.32
N GLU A 301 -3.77 -21.12 -3.07
CA GLU A 301 -3.53 -22.56 -3.17
C GLU A 301 -3.20 -22.99 -4.61
N ARG A 302 -3.91 -22.43 -5.60
CA ARG A 302 -3.66 -22.69 -7.02
C ARG A 302 -2.25 -22.29 -7.43
N THR A 303 -1.76 -21.16 -6.94
CA THR A 303 -0.37 -20.70 -7.18
C THR A 303 0.64 -21.68 -6.60
N CYS A 304 0.40 -22.16 -5.36
CA CYS A 304 1.23 -23.22 -4.78
C CYS A 304 1.23 -24.49 -5.61
N ASP A 305 0.05 -24.95 -6.08
CA ASP A 305 -0.07 -26.15 -6.94
C ASP A 305 0.75 -26.01 -8.24
N LEU A 306 0.68 -24.85 -8.88
CA LEU A 306 1.40 -24.58 -10.12
C LEU A 306 2.93 -24.60 -9.90
N PHE A 307 3.41 -23.90 -8.88
CA PHE A 307 4.85 -23.86 -8.57
C PHE A 307 5.39 -25.22 -8.10
N GLU A 308 4.63 -25.97 -7.30
CA GLU A 308 5.02 -27.30 -6.88
C GLU A 308 5.07 -28.30 -8.05
N ALA A 309 4.13 -28.20 -9.01
CA ALA A 309 4.15 -29.00 -10.24
C ALA A 309 5.35 -28.69 -11.13
N GLN A 310 5.89 -27.45 -11.07
CA GLN A 310 7.13 -27.01 -11.73
C GLN A 310 8.40 -27.40 -10.93
N GLY A 311 8.25 -28.01 -9.76
CA GLY A 311 9.36 -28.47 -8.91
C GLY A 311 9.89 -27.45 -7.91
N HIS A 312 9.17 -26.33 -7.71
CA HIS A 312 9.52 -25.32 -6.70
C HIS A 312 8.91 -25.64 -5.35
N LYS A 313 9.60 -25.22 -4.27
CA LYS A 313 9.04 -25.28 -2.91
C LYS A 313 8.13 -24.08 -2.66
N THR A 314 7.14 -24.25 -1.78
CA THR A 314 6.20 -23.20 -1.39
C THR A 314 6.07 -23.12 0.13
N THR A 315 5.63 -21.97 0.65
CA THR A 315 5.33 -21.79 2.09
C THR A 315 4.22 -22.70 2.60
N ARG A 316 3.40 -23.27 1.72
CA ARG A 316 2.38 -24.26 2.07
C ARG A 316 3.01 -25.54 2.67
N THR A 317 4.14 -25.98 2.12
CA THR A 317 4.85 -27.19 2.57
C THR A 317 5.89 -26.92 3.65
N ASP A 318 6.44 -25.70 3.69
CA ASP A 318 7.42 -25.26 4.69
C ASP A 318 7.20 -23.75 5.01
N PRO A 319 6.50 -23.42 6.11
CA PRO A 319 6.24 -22.02 6.48
C PRO A 319 7.50 -21.18 6.76
N ALA A 320 8.66 -21.83 6.99
CA ALA A 320 9.96 -21.17 7.21
C ALA A 320 10.81 -21.09 5.93
N LEU A 321 10.23 -21.40 4.77
CA LEU A 321 10.92 -21.42 3.49
C LEU A 321 11.63 -20.09 3.19
N GLN A 322 12.91 -20.19 2.78
CA GLN A 322 13.72 -19.03 2.41
C GLN A 322 13.96 -18.92 0.90
N GLU A 323 13.79 -20.00 0.14
CA GLU A 323 13.96 -20.05 -1.32
C GLU A 323 12.81 -20.81 -1.98
N GLY A 324 12.21 -20.22 -3.02
CA GLY A 324 11.03 -20.73 -3.72
C GLY A 324 9.92 -19.69 -3.77
N TYR A 325 8.66 -20.11 -3.61
CA TYR A 325 7.49 -19.23 -3.46
C TYR A 325 7.25 -18.94 -1.98
N VAL A 326 7.59 -17.73 -1.54
CA VAL A 326 7.76 -17.40 -0.11
C VAL A 326 6.78 -16.35 0.43
N HIS A 327 5.83 -15.88 -0.39
CA HIS A 327 4.82 -14.88 0.01
C HIS A 327 3.42 -15.21 -0.53
N SER A 328 2.43 -14.37 -0.24
CA SER A 328 1.07 -14.50 -0.80
C SER A 328 1.03 -14.10 -2.27
N LEU A 329 0.00 -14.57 -2.98
CA LEU A 329 -0.22 -14.25 -4.39
C LEU A 329 -0.47 -12.76 -4.64
N GLY A 330 -0.99 -12.03 -3.65
CA GLY A 330 -1.33 -10.63 -3.80
C GLY A 330 -2.08 -10.07 -2.59
N HIS A 331 -2.54 -8.86 -2.73
CA HIS A 331 -3.26 -8.09 -1.73
C HIS A 331 -4.19 -7.06 -2.38
N GLY A 332 -5.15 -6.55 -1.62
CA GLY A 332 -5.90 -5.37 -2.02
C GLY A 332 -5.05 -4.11 -2.01
N LEU A 333 -5.47 -3.13 -2.80
CA LEU A 333 -4.75 -1.88 -3.02
C LEU A 333 -5.73 -0.70 -3.02
N GLY A 334 -5.30 0.44 -2.52
CA GLY A 334 -6.10 1.66 -2.52
C GLY A 334 -5.37 2.84 -1.88
N LEU A 335 -5.86 3.31 -0.74
CA LEU A 335 -5.18 4.32 0.07
C LEU A 335 -4.04 3.75 0.92
N HIS A 336 -4.00 2.43 1.07
CA HIS A 336 -2.82 1.68 1.53
C HIS A 336 -2.25 0.88 0.36
N VAL A 337 -0.95 0.60 0.38
CA VAL A 337 -0.34 -0.39 -0.52
C VAL A 337 -0.99 -1.75 -0.27
N HIS A 338 -1.16 -2.12 1.01
CA HIS A 338 -1.76 -3.39 1.41
C HIS A 338 -3.09 -3.15 2.13
N GLU A 339 -4.20 -3.60 1.53
CA GLU A 339 -5.52 -3.61 2.15
C GLU A 339 -6.34 -4.85 1.72
N ALA A 340 -7.62 -4.92 2.06
CA ALA A 340 -8.49 -6.01 1.59
C ALA A 340 -8.82 -5.87 0.07
N PRO A 341 -9.05 -7.01 -0.63
CA PRO A 341 -9.08 -8.38 -0.14
C PRO A 341 -7.68 -8.98 0.08
N TRP A 342 -7.56 -9.94 1.02
CA TRP A 342 -6.30 -10.58 1.36
C TRP A 342 -6.21 -11.96 0.72
N PHE A 343 -5.07 -12.30 0.10
CA PHE A 343 -4.78 -13.63 -0.45
C PHE A 343 -4.12 -14.51 0.61
N ARG A 344 -4.86 -14.86 1.64
CA ARG A 344 -4.39 -15.71 2.73
C ARG A 344 -4.49 -17.19 2.34
N SER A 345 -3.65 -18.04 2.96
CA SER A 345 -3.87 -19.49 2.90
C SER A 345 -5.23 -19.85 3.51
N LYS A 346 -5.81 -20.97 3.10
CA LYS A 346 -7.15 -21.42 3.54
C LYS A 346 -7.30 -21.48 5.06
N GLU A 347 -6.22 -21.76 5.78
CA GLU A 347 -6.22 -21.83 7.25
C GLU A 347 -6.53 -20.46 7.91
N TYR A 348 -6.13 -19.36 7.27
CA TYR A 348 -6.28 -17.98 7.81
C TYR A 348 -7.29 -17.14 7.04
N ALA A 349 -7.87 -17.68 5.97
CA ALA A 349 -8.86 -16.97 5.15
C ALA A 349 -10.19 -16.81 5.88
N THR A 350 -10.87 -15.72 5.61
CA THR A 350 -12.19 -15.42 6.12
C THR A 350 -13.20 -15.38 4.97
N ASP A 351 -14.49 -15.38 5.27
CA ASP A 351 -15.58 -15.24 4.30
C ASP A 351 -15.61 -13.88 3.58
N LYS A 352 -14.81 -12.93 4.07
CA LYS A 352 -14.61 -11.59 3.46
C LYS A 352 -13.47 -11.57 2.44
N ASP A 353 -12.61 -12.58 2.44
CA ASP A 353 -11.48 -12.69 1.53
C ASP A 353 -11.94 -13.31 0.20
N ILE A 354 -12.74 -12.55 -0.56
CA ILE A 354 -13.31 -12.90 -1.85
C ILE A 354 -13.06 -11.79 -2.88
N LEU A 355 -13.17 -12.09 -4.16
CA LEU A 355 -13.13 -11.12 -5.25
C LEU A 355 -14.51 -10.46 -5.43
N PHE A 356 -14.75 -9.34 -4.74
CA PHE A 356 -16.02 -8.62 -4.80
C PHE A 356 -15.98 -7.46 -5.81
N PRO A 357 -17.14 -7.01 -6.34
CA PRO A 357 -17.19 -5.87 -7.26
C PRO A 357 -16.65 -4.59 -6.61
N GLY A 358 -15.82 -3.86 -7.31
CA GLY A 358 -15.17 -2.64 -6.80
C GLY A 358 -13.83 -2.90 -6.10
N ALA A 359 -13.42 -4.17 -5.91
CA ALA A 359 -12.09 -4.48 -5.39
C ALA A 359 -11.00 -4.12 -6.40
N VAL A 360 -9.89 -3.59 -5.90
CA VAL A 360 -8.63 -3.45 -6.62
C VAL A 360 -7.59 -4.25 -5.87
N MET A 361 -6.81 -5.06 -6.57
CA MET A 361 -5.86 -6.00 -5.97
C MET A 361 -4.65 -6.22 -6.87
N THR A 362 -3.56 -6.70 -6.31
CA THR A 362 -2.41 -7.20 -7.04
C THR A 362 -2.51 -8.69 -7.35
N VAL A 363 -1.85 -9.12 -8.42
CA VAL A 363 -1.57 -10.54 -8.72
C VAL A 363 -0.08 -10.61 -9.05
N GLU A 364 0.71 -11.15 -8.11
CA GLU A 364 2.17 -11.00 -8.09
C GLU A 364 2.93 -12.31 -7.76
N PRO A 365 2.71 -13.41 -8.49
CA PRO A 365 3.49 -14.62 -8.24
C PRO A 365 4.97 -14.35 -8.44
N GLY A 366 5.81 -14.91 -7.55
CA GLY A 366 7.26 -14.74 -7.60
C GLY A 366 8.04 -15.94 -7.11
N LEU A 367 9.26 -16.12 -7.63
CA LEU A 367 10.20 -17.15 -7.23
C LEU A 367 11.55 -16.53 -6.87
N TYR A 368 12.11 -16.94 -5.73
CA TYR A 368 13.28 -16.31 -5.14
C TYR A 368 14.34 -17.34 -4.73
N TYR A 369 15.57 -17.14 -5.20
CA TYR A 369 16.71 -18.03 -4.99
C TYR A 369 17.98 -17.22 -4.73
N PRO A 370 18.08 -16.46 -3.59
CA PRO A 370 19.19 -15.56 -3.35
C PRO A 370 20.53 -16.27 -3.19
N ASP A 371 20.55 -17.36 -2.47
CA ASP A 371 21.79 -18.02 -2.07
C ASP A 371 22.16 -19.18 -3.01
N SER A 372 21.17 -19.96 -3.47
CA SER A 372 21.44 -21.10 -4.34
C SER A 372 21.66 -20.73 -5.81
N ARG A 373 21.08 -19.61 -6.29
CA ARG A 373 21.14 -19.20 -7.70
C ARG A 373 21.50 -17.72 -7.91
N GLY A 374 21.38 -16.88 -6.87
CA GLY A 374 21.67 -15.44 -6.94
C GLY A 374 20.69 -14.68 -7.86
N LEU A 375 19.42 -15.06 -7.86
CA LEU A 375 18.39 -14.49 -8.72
C LEU A 375 16.98 -14.58 -8.12
N GLY A 376 16.06 -13.77 -8.62
CA GLY A 376 14.64 -13.82 -8.33
C GLY A 376 13.81 -13.31 -9.50
N CYS A 377 12.52 -13.60 -9.46
CA CYS A 377 11.55 -13.15 -10.46
C CYS A 377 10.20 -12.88 -9.79
N ARG A 378 9.59 -11.73 -10.05
CA ARG A 378 8.19 -11.39 -9.76
C ARG A 378 7.59 -10.70 -10.97
N LEU A 379 6.37 -11.07 -11.33
CA LEU A 379 5.53 -10.39 -12.31
C LEU A 379 4.25 -9.99 -11.60
N GLU A 380 3.86 -8.74 -11.76
CA GLU A 380 2.73 -8.17 -11.05
C GLU A 380 1.97 -7.17 -11.89
N ASP A 381 0.66 -7.24 -11.80
CA ASP A 381 -0.25 -6.20 -12.28
C ASP A 381 -1.35 -5.93 -11.26
N THR A 382 -1.79 -4.67 -11.22
CA THR A 382 -2.96 -4.24 -10.45
C THR A 382 -4.23 -4.48 -11.26
N VAL A 383 -5.15 -5.23 -10.67
CA VAL A 383 -6.39 -5.72 -11.29
C VAL A 383 -7.61 -5.13 -10.59
N TYR A 384 -8.56 -4.62 -11.37
CA TYR A 384 -9.87 -4.16 -10.92
C TYR A 384 -10.93 -5.20 -11.19
N VAL A 385 -11.71 -5.55 -10.17
CA VAL A 385 -12.89 -6.41 -10.27
C VAL A 385 -14.10 -5.55 -10.63
N ARG A 386 -14.49 -5.57 -11.91
CA ARG A 386 -15.62 -4.79 -12.40
C ARG A 386 -16.97 -5.29 -11.87
N PRO A 387 -18.01 -4.44 -11.79
CA PRO A 387 -19.35 -4.86 -11.37
C PRO A 387 -19.98 -5.96 -12.22
N ASP A 388 -19.60 -6.06 -13.50
CA ASP A 388 -20.07 -7.10 -14.42
C ASP A 388 -19.33 -8.42 -14.27
N GLY A 389 -18.35 -8.49 -13.38
CA GLY A 389 -17.54 -9.68 -13.10
C GLY A 389 -16.30 -9.82 -13.97
N THR A 390 -16.03 -8.88 -14.89
CA THR A 390 -14.79 -8.89 -15.67
C THR A 390 -13.61 -8.38 -14.84
N MET A 391 -12.42 -8.90 -15.13
CA MET A 391 -11.16 -8.48 -14.53
C MET A 391 -10.44 -7.54 -15.49
N GLU A 392 -10.06 -6.35 -15.02
CA GLU A 392 -9.36 -5.34 -15.81
C GLU A 392 -7.99 -5.06 -15.22
N ILE A 393 -6.92 -5.23 -16.00
CA ILE A 393 -5.60 -4.68 -15.67
C ILE A 393 -5.69 -3.16 -15.88
N LEU A 394 -5.47 -2.37 -14.82
CA LEU A 394 -5.69 -0.92 -14.86
C LEU A 394 -4.64 -0.16 -15.68
N ALA A 395 -3.41 -0.70 -15.82
CA ALA A 395 -2.37 -0.16 -16.70
C ALA A 395 -1.48 -1.29 -17.21
N GLU A 396 -1.52 -1.55 -18.51
CA GLU A 396 -0.76 -2.62 -19.16
C GLU A 396 0.68 -2.19 -19.46
N TYR A 397 1.62 -3.12 -19.32
CA TYR A 397 3.02 -2.99 -19.74
C TYR A 397 3.56 -4.35 -20.22
N PRO A 398 4.49 -4.39 -21.20
CA PRO A 398 5.02 -5.65 -21.72
C PRO A 398 5.63 -6.56 -20.66
N LEU A 399 5.53 -7.88 -20.92
CA LEU A 399 6.13 -8.95 -20.11
C LEU A 399 7.48 -9.42 -20.69
N ASP A 400 8.32 -8.51 -21.19
CA ASP A 400 9.60 -8.86 -21.76
C ASP A 400 10.67 -9.02 -20.67
N LEU A 401 11.35 -10.17 -20.64
CA LEU A 401 12.45 -10.39 -19.69
C LEU A 401 13.71 -9.61 -20.12
N VAL A 402 14.03 -9.61 -21.39
CA VAL A 402 15.30 -9.04 -21.87
C VAL A 402 15.11 -7.60 -22.35
N ILE A 403 15.79 -6.68 -21.69
CA ILE A 403 15.91 -5.29 -22.13
C ILE A 403 17.19 -5.14 -22.97
N PRO A 404 17.07 -4.74 -24.26
CA PRO A 404 18.24 -4.55 -25.10
C PRO A 404 19.09 -3.37 -24.62
N VAL A 405 20.39 -3.47 -24.72
CA VAL A 405 21.36 -2.43 -24.34
C VAL A 405 22.31 -2.13 -25.49
N LYS A 406 22.93 -0.95 -25.47
CA LYS A 406 23.93 -0.58 -26.47
C LYS A 406 25.24 -1.35 -26.23
N ALA A 407 25.79 -1.94 -27.32
CA ALA A 407 27.08 -2.62 -27.30
C ALA A 407 28.23 -1.64 -27.05
#